data_002f9c55613339f6e483be0d06871e5e
#
_entry.id   002f9c55613339f6e483be0d06871e5e
#
_cell.length_a   1.000
_cell.length_b   1.000
_cell.length_c   1.000
_cell.angle_alpha   90.00
_cell.angle_beta   90.00
_cell.angle_gamma   90.00
#
_symmetry.space_group_name_H-M   'P 1'
#
loop_
_entity.id
_entity.type
_entity.pdbx_description
1 polymer ?
#
loop_
_entity_poly.entity_id
_entity_poly.type
_entity_poly.pdbx_seq_one_letter_code
_entity_poly.pdbx_strand_id
1 'polypeptide(L)'
;GFGGLAIALLSPVLGAISDATGPRKPWIFGFSVVAVLGVFSLWFVPPAAAPAMMWFGLAAFAVALIGFEFAAVFNNAMMPGLVGRDKLGGLSGNAWALGYAGGLICLIAMLALMVGDPVSGKTLVGLTPILGLDPAQLEGNRASGPLTAIWYIVFVIPLFLFTPDANRRERVSGAVRRGLAELRETIRNISKERSLFSFLLSSMVYRDALNGLYTFGGIYAVGVLGWTTIQLGVFGILASITGIIGCIISGWADNRIGTKTVVVINILLLIAASALIISTSDTQVLFMTVAAGSGAPDIVFYCAGALIGAAGGGLQASSRPLLVDQTEPERMGEAFGLYALSGRATAFIAPWSIGIVTTMFDSQRIGITPILALFVIGMLLLIPVRSRT
;
A
#
# COMPACT_ATOMS: atom_id res chain seq x y z
N GLY A 1 -13.13 -6.24 4.47
CA GLY A 1 -14.48 -6.71 4.18
C GLY A 1 -14.76 -6.93 2.70
N PHE A 2 -16.01 -6.71 2.29
CA PHE A 2 -16.52 -7.04 0.93
C PHE A 2 -15.71 -6.43 -0.23
N GLY A 3 -15.27 -5.17 -0.12
CA GLY A 3 -14.45 -4.54 -1.16
C GLY A 3 -13.13 -5.28 -1.40
N GLY A 4 -12.44 -5.70 -0.35
CA GLY A 4 -11.22 -6.49 -0.46
C GLY A 4 -11.44 -7.84 -1.12
N LEU A 5 -12.55 -8.52 -0.81
CA LEU A 5 -12.93 -9.78 -1.43
C LEU A 5 -13.24 -9.62 -2.92
N ALA A 6 -14.00 -8.57 -3.28
CA ALA A 6 -14.29 -8.26 -4.67
C ALA A 6 -13.00 -7.99 -5.47
N ILE A 7 -12.07 -7.19 -4.91
CA ILE A 7 -10.77 -6.93 -5.54
C ILE A 7 -10.00 -8.25 -5.70
N ALA A 8 -9.92 -9.07 -4.65
CA ALA A 8 -9.20 -10.34 -4.70
C ALA A 8 -9.70 -11.27 -5.81
N LEU A 9 -11.01 -11.45 -5.91
CA LEU A 9 -11.61 -12.39 -6.87
C LEU A 9 -11.62 -11.85 -8.32
N LEU A 10 -11.85 -10.55 -8.50
CA LEU A 10 -12.02 -9.97 -9.83
C LEU A 10 -10.70 -9.53 -10.47
N SER A 11 -9.64 -9.22 -9.68
CA SER A 11 -8.38 -8.72 -10.24
C SER A 11 -7.73 -9.67 -11.26
N PRO A 12 -7.59 -10.98 -11.01
CA PRO A 12 -7.01 -11.88 -12.01
C PRO A 12 -7.87 -12.00 -13.27
N VAL A 13 -9.21 -12.02 -13.09
CA VAL A 13 -10.17 -12.14 -14.19
C VAL A 13 -10.10 -10.91 -15.09
N LEU A 14 -10.19 -9.71 -14.52
CA LEU A 14 -10.14 -8.47 -15.26
C LEU A 14 -8.75 -8.23 -15.87
N GLY A 15 -7.70 -8.66 -15.17
CA GLY A 15 -6.32 -8.64 -15.67
C GLY A 15 -6.17 -9.48 -16.95
N ALA A 16 -6.60 -10.73 -16.92
CA ALA A 16 -6.56 -11.63 -18.08
C ALA A 16 -7.41 -11.11 -19.27
N ILE A 17 -8.59 -10.56 -18.99
CA ILE A 17 -9.42 -9.95 -20.03
C ILE A 17 -8.72 -8.73 -20.64
N SER A 18 -8.06 -7.90 -19.84
CA SER A 18 -7.33 -6.73 -20.32
C SER A 18 -6.15 -7.11 -21.21
N ASP A 19 -5.45 -8.18 -20.91
CA ASP A 19 -4.35 -8.71 -21.73
C ASP A 19 -4.87 -9.19 -23.09
N ALA A 20 -6.02 -9.87 -23.13
CA ALA A 20 -6.65 -10.31 -24.35
C ALA A 20 -7.17 -9.14 -25.21
N THR A 21 -7.65 -8.05 -24.61
CA THR A 21 -8.10 -6.86 -25.36
C THR A 21 -6.96 -6.01 -25.88
N GLY A 22 -5.83 -5.93 -25.17
CA GLY A 22 -4.63 -5.16 -25.47
C GLY A 22 -4.56 -3.80 -24.77
N PRO A 23 -5.39 -2.79 -25.13
CA PRO A 23 -5.31 -1.45 -24.53
C PRO A 23 -5.72 -1.45 -23.06
N ARG A 24 -4.93 -0.80 -22.20
CA ARG A 24 -5.17 -0.70 -20.75
C ARG A 24 -5.78 0.64 -20.31
N LYS A 25 -5.56 1.72 -21.08
CA LYS A 25 -6.13 3.03 -20.77
C LYS A 25 -7.66 3.06 -20.65
N PRO A 26 -8.45 2.36 -21.48
CA PRO A 26 -9.90 2.33 -21.30
C PRO A 26 -10.33 1.73 -19.96
N TRP A 27 -9.62 0.70 -19.49
CA TRP A 27 -9.85 0.08 -18.19
C TRP A 27 -9.50 1.04 -17.04
N ILE A 28 -8.33 1.68 -17.14
CA ILE A 28 -7.90 2.71 -16.16
C ILE A 28 -8.93 3.83 -16.12
N PHE A 29 -9.39 4.33 -17.27
CA PHE A 29 -10.39 5.40 -17.32
C PHE A 29 -11.69 5.00 -16.63
N GLY A 30 -12.27 3.84 -16.99
CA GLY A 30 -13.53 3.37 -16.42
C GLY A 30 -13.45 3.23 -14.89
N PHE A 31 -12.39 2.60 -14.37
CA PHE A 31 -12.20 2.44 -12.94
C PHE A 31 -11.82 3.74 -12.23
N SER A 32 -11.14 4.67 -12.92
CA SER A 32 -10.89 6.01 -12.40
C SER A 32 -12.20 6.79 -12.19
N VAL A 33 -13.13 6.71 -13.12
CA VAL A 33 -14.46 7.33 -12.96
C VAL A 33 -15.20 6.74 -11.75
N VAL A 34 -15.20 5.41 -11.60
CA VAL A 34 -15.79 4.74 -10.43
C VAL A 34 -15.13 5.20 -9.13
N ALA A 35 -13.79 5.27 -9.09
CA ALA A 35 -13.04 5.74 -7.93
C ALA A 35 -13.37 7.19 -7.56
N VAL A 36 -13.35 8.08 -8.54
CA VAL A 36 -13.64 9.52 -8.36
C VAL A 36 -15.06 9.75 -7.84
N LEU A 37 -16.05 9.10 -8.44
CA LEU A 37 -17.45 9.20 -7.99
C LEU A 37 -17.61 8.65 -6.57
N GLY A 38 -17.00 7.52 -6.27
CA GLY A 38 -17.05 6.90 -4.94
C GLY A 38 -16.43 7.80 -3.87
N VAL A 39 -15.19 8.28 -4.09
CA VAL A 39 -14.50 9.11 -3.10
C VAL A 39 -15.14 10.50 -2.96
N PHE A 40 -15.62 11.11 -4.04
CA PHE A 40 -16.33 12.37 -4.01
C PHE A 40 -17.63 12.27 -3.19
N SER A 41 -18.34 11.14 -3.30
CA SER A 41 -19.60 10.90 -2.59
C SER A 41 -19.45 10.91 -1.07
N LEU A 42 -18.24 10.73 -0.53
CA LEU A 42 -17.97 10.78 0.90
C LEU A 42 -18.23 12.18 1.51
N TRP A 43 -18.22 13.24 0.69
CA TRP A 43 -18.58 14.58 1.10
C TRP A 43 -19.99 14.66 1.72
N PHE A 44 -20.92 13.85 1.22
CA PHE A 44 -22.32 13.89 1.64
C PHE A 44 -22.60 13.17 2.98
N VAL A 45 -21.59 12.55 3.60
CA VAL A 45 -21.74 11.86 4.89
C VAL A 45 -21.44 12.84 6.03
N PRO A 46 -22.48 13.34 6.75
CA PRO A 46 -22.27 14.29 7.83
C PRO A 46 -21.73 13.60 9.10
N PRO A 47 -21.17 14.37 10.05
CA PRO A 47 -20.91 13.87 11.40
C PRO A 47 -22.23 13.38 12.04
N ALA A 48 -22.16 12.35 12.86
CA ALA A 48 -23.34 11.74 13.49
C ALA A 48 -24.44 11.33 12.49
N ALA A 49 -24.05 10.82 11.33
CA ALA A 49 -24.95 10.38 10.27
C ALA A 49 -25.93 9.30 10.75
N ALA A 50 -27.16 9.35 10.27
CA ALA A 50 -28.15 8.27 10.46
C ALA A 50 -27.60 6.94 9.88
N PRO A 51 -28.04 5.77 10.40
CA PRO A 51 -27.51 4.47 9.95
C PRO A 51 -27.53 4.27 8.43
N ALA A 52 -28.57 4.71 7.74
CA ALA A 52 -28.66 4.62 6.29
C ALA A 52 -27.54 5.40 5.58
N MET A 53 -27.18 6.60 6.09
CA MET A 53 -26.12 7.42 5.54
C MET A 53 -24.73 6.86 5.89
N MET A 54 -24.58 6.18 7.04
CA MET A 54 -23.35 5.44 7.35
C MET A 54 -23.13 4.28 6.36
N TRP A 55 -24.19 3.52 6.05
CA TRP A 55 -24.12 2.45 5.03
C TRP A 55 -23.81 3.00 3.65
N PHE A 56 -24.37 4.15 3.28
CA PHE A 56 -24.01 4.86 2.05
C PHE A 56 -22.52 5.21 2.03
N GLY A 57 -21.98 5.79 3.10
CA GLY A 57 -20.56 6.14 3.22
C GLY A 57 -19.65 4.91 3.10
N LEU A 58 -20.00 3.81 3.77
CA LEU A 58 -19.25 2.55 3.68
C LEU A 58 -19.29 1.97 2.25
N ALA A 59 -20.44 2.04 1.58
CA ALA A 59 -20.60 1.60 0.19
C ALA A 59 -19.79 2.49 -0.76
N ALA A 60 -19.86 3.81 -0.62
CA ALA A 60 -19.10 4.78 -1.41
C ALA A 60 -17.59 4.57 -1.24
N PHE A 61 -17.12 4.36 0.00
CA PHE A 61 -15.72 4.03 0.27
C PHE A 61 -15.29 2.70 -0.37
N ALA A 62 -16.12 1.66 -0.27
CA ALA A 62 -15.83 0.37 -0.90
C ALA A 62 -15.75 0.48 -2.42
N VAL A 63 -16.66 1.24 -3.04
CA VAL A 63 -16.66 1.51 -4.49
C VAL A 63 -15.41 2.29 -4.90
N ALA A 64 -15.04 3.33 -4.14
CA ALA A 64 -13.81 4.09 -4.38
C ALA A 64 -12.57 3.21 -4.30
N LEU A 65 -12.47 2.37 -3.26
CA LEU A 65 -11.37 1.45 -3.06
C LEU A 65 -11.24 0.46 -4.23
N ILE A 66 -12.35 -0.13 -4.67
CA ILE A 66 -12.38 -1.03 -5.83
C ILE A 66 -11.89 -0.31 -7.09
N GLY A 67 -12.36 0.90 -7.32
CA GLY A 67 -11.96 1.71 -8.46
C GLY A 67 -10.47 2.01 -8.49
N PHE A 68 -9.90 2.49 -7.39
CA PHE A 68 -8.47 2.78 -7.29
C PHE A 68 -7.59 1.53 -7.43
N GLU A 69 -7.98 0.43 -6.82
CA GLU A 69 -7.19 -0.81 -6.89
C GLU A 69 -7.17 -1.40 -8.30
N PHE A 70 -8.29 -1.44 -9.01
CA PHE A 70 -8.29 -1.91 -10.39
C PHE A 70 -7.55 -0.94 -11.33
N ALA A 71 -7.72 0.37 -11.18
CA ALA A 71 -6.93 1.33 -11.93
C ALA A 71 -5.42 1.11 -11.71
N ALA A 72 -5.00 0.84 -10.47
CA ALA A 72 -3.61 0.55 -10.12
C ALA A 72 -3.11 -0.77 -10.74
N VAL A 73 -3.93 -1.83 -10.77
CA VAL A 73 -3.57 -3.12 -11.43
C VAL A 73 -3.24 -2.88 -12.90
N PHE A 74 -4.11 -2.18 -13.64
CA PHE A 74 -3.88 -1.92 -15.06
C PHE A 74 -2.73 -0.95 -15.31
N ASN A 75 -2.58 0.07 -14.46
CA ASN A 75 -1.45 1.01 -14.53
C ASN A 75 -0.12 0.28 -14.33
N ASN A 76 -0.03 -0.59 -13.32
CA ASN A 76 1.17 -1.38 -13.08
C ASN A 76 1.48 -2.34 -14.25
N ALA A 77 0.46 -2.91 -14.88
CA ALA A 77 0.62 -3.78 -16.04
C ALA A 77 1.17 -3.05 -17.28
N MET A 78 1.10 -1.70 -17.33
CA MET A 78 1.71 -0.91 -18.40
C MET A 78 3.23 -0.77 -18.25
N MET A 79 3.79 -0.92 -17.05
CA MET A 79 5.21 -0.64 -16.75
C MET A 79 6.21 -1.26 -17.73
N PRO A 80 6.10 -2.56 -18.10
CA PRO A 80 7.07 -3.17 -19.01
C PRO A 80 7.06 -2.61 -20.43
N GLY A 81 5.97 -1.93 -20.82
CA GLY A 81 5.85 -1.27 -22.11
C GLY A 81 6.42 0.15 -22.16
N LEU A 82 6.81 0.71 -21.01
CA LEU A 82 7.24 2.11 -20.90
C LEU A 82 8.76 2.26 -20.92
N VAL A 83 9.48 1.31 -20.37
CA VAL A 83 10.95 1.34 -20.28
C VAL A 83 11.54 -0.05 -20.47
N GLY A 84 12.82 -0.12 -20.82
CA GLY A 84 13.56 -1.37 -20.84
C GLY A 84 13.64 -2.01 -19.45
N ARG A 85 13.87 -3.31 -19.40
CA ARG A 85 13.95 -4.09 -18.14
C ARG A 85 15.00 -3.55 -17.17
N ASP A 86 16.11 -3.06 -17.71
CA ASP A 86 17.23 -2.43 -16.99
C ASP A 86 16.84 -1.15 -16.23
N LYS A 87 15.68 -0.55 -16.56
CA LYS A 87 15.18 0.69 -15.95
C LYS A 87 13.89 0.52 -15.15
N LEU A 88 13.34 -0.70 -15.10
CA LEU A 88 12.06 -0.96 -14.41
C LEU A 88 12.13 -0.67 -12.91
N GLY A 89 13.22 -1.00 -12.25
CA GLY A 89 13.43 -0.70 -10.84
C GLY A 89 13.36 0.81 -10.57
N GLY A 90 14.10 1.59 -11.36
CA GLY A 90 14.07 3.06 -11.25
C GLY A 90 12.69 3.66 -11.54
N LEU A 91 11.97 3.17 -12.56
CA LEU A 91 10.60 3.60 -12.84
C LEU A 91 9.67 3.31 -11.66
N SER A 92 9.73 2.08 -11.14
CA SER A 92 8.90 1.66 -10.01
C SER A 92 9.21 2.46 -8.74
N GLY A 93 10.51 2.61 -8.40
CA GLY A 93 10.95 3.35 -7.22
C GLY A 93 10.54 4.82 -7.27
N ASN A 94 10.78 5.49 -8.38
CA ASN A 94 10.39 6.89 -8.55
C ASN A 94 8.86 7.07 -8.52
N ALA A 95 8.09 6.17 -9.13
CA ALA A 95 6.63 6.23 -9.09
C ALA A 95 6.08 6.09 -7.65
N TRP A 96 6.62 5.18 -6.85
CA TRP A 96 6.26 5.03 -5.44
C TRP A 96 6.69 6.25 -4.61
N ALA A 97 7.91 6.76 -4.82
CA ALA A 97 8.41 7.97 -4.15
C ALA A 97 7.52 9.18 -4.42
N LEU A 98 7.12 9.40 -5.67
CA LEU A 98 6.17 10.46 -6.05
C LEU A 98 4.80 10.24 -5.40
N GLY A 99 4.34 8.99 -5.27
CA GLY A 99 3.11 8.67 -4.56
C GLY A 99 3.15 9.05 -3.08
N TYR A 100 4.23 8.70 -2.37
CA TYR A 100 4.44 9.12 -0.99
C TYR A 100 4.55 10.65 -0.85
N ALA A 101 5.32 11.30 -1.72
CA ALA A 101 5.47 12.76 -1.71
C ALA A 101 4.14 13.46 -1.97
N GLY A 102 3.38 13.02 -2.99
CA GLY A 102 2.07 13.57 -3.31
C GLY A 102 1.07 13.39 -2.18
N GLY A 103 1.03 12.20 -1.55
CA GLY A 103 0.17 11.94 -0.40
C GLY A 103 0.52 12.82 0.81
N LEU A 104 1.81 12.98 1.11
CA LEU A 104 2.29 13.84 2.21
C LEU A 104 1.95 15.32 1.97
N ILE A 105 2.19 15.81 0.75
CA ILE A 105 1.86 17.20 0.38
C ILE A 105 0.35 17.42 0.49
N CYS A 106 -0.48 16.51 -0.02
CA CYS A 106 -1.93 16.59 0.06
C CYS A 106 -2.42 16.60 1.51
N LEU A 107 -1.87 15.73 2.36
CA LEU A 107 -2.19 15.66 3.79
C LEU A 107 -1.82 16.97 4.52
N ILE A 108 -0.61 17.48 4.30
CA ILE A 108 -0.16 18.74 4.90
C ILE A 108 -1.05 19.89 4.45
N ALA A 109 -1.34 19.99 3.15
CA ALA A 109 -2.21 21.03 2.62
C ALA A 109 -3.62 20.97 3.25
N MET A 110 -4.18 19.77 3.41
CA MET A 110 -5.47 19.57 4.04
C MET A 110 -5.46 20.04 5.51
N LEU A 111 -4.49 19.58 6.30
CA LEU A 111 -4.37 19.93 7.72
C LEU A 111 -4.05 21.42 7.95
N ALA A 112 -3.24 22.02 7.09
CA ALA A 112 -2.86 23.42 7.22
C ALA A 112 -3.97 24.36 6.77
N LEU A 113 -4.76 24.01 5.77
CA LEU A 113 -5.65 24.95 5.09
C LEU A 113 -7.14 24.62 5.26
N MET A 114 -7.54 23.36 5.46
CA MET A 114 -8.93 22.93 5.35
C MET A 114 -9.50 22.39 6.67
N VAL A 115 -8.72 21.60 7.42
CA VAL A 115 -9.20 20.98 8.67
C VAL A 115 -9.07 21.95 9.82
N GLY A 116 -10.21 22.45 10.30
CA GLY A 116 -10.29 23.30 11.50
C GLY A 116 -10.63 22.45 12.74
N ASP A 117 -10.03 22.81 13.86
CA ASP A 117 -10.39 22.28 15.16
C ASP A 117 -11.80 22.78 15.56
N PRO A 118 -12.73 21.90 16.00
CA PRO A 118 -14.12 22.29 16.32
C PRO A 118 -14.26 23.31 17.46
N VAL A 119 -13.26 23.41 18.35
CA VAL A 119 -13.30 24.29 19.52
C VAL A 119 -12.71 25.66 19.20
N SER A 120 -11.51 25.67 18.60
CA SER A 120 -10.82 26.94 18.28
C SER A 120 -11.25 27.56 16.94
N GLY A 121 -11.88 26.78 16.06
CA GLY A 121 -12.22 27.21 14.70
C GLY A 121 -11.01 27.39 13.78
N LYS A 122 -9.81 26.99 14.22
CA LYS A 122 -8.54 27.23 13.53
C LYS A 122 -7.93 25.94 12.98
N THR A 123 -7.22 26.07 11.85
CA THR A 123 -6.41 24.99 11.28
C THR A 123 -5.14 24.76 12.09
N LEU A 124 -4.38 23.70 11.75
CA LEU A 124 -3.11 23.37 12.40
C LEU A 124 -2.12 24.56 12.43
N VAL A 125 -2.16 25.43 11.44
CA VAL A 125 -1.28 26.62 11.37
C VAL A 125 -1.94 27.90 11.88
N GLY A 126 -3.10 27.80 12.55
CA GLY A 126 -3.80 28.92 13.17
C GLY A 126 -4.63 29.79 12.21
N LEU A 127 -4.83 29.35 10.97
CA LEU A 127 -5.66 30.03 9.98
C LEU A 127 -7.14 29.64 10.13
N THR A 128 -8.06 30.44 9.61
CA THR A 128 -9.43 29.99 9.36
C THR A 128 -9.45 29.06 8.15
N PRO A 129 -10.24 27.95 8.20
CA PRO A 129 -10.34 27.05 7.06
C PRO A 129 -10.70 27.79 5.77
N ILE A 130 -10.01 27.46 4.67
CA ILE A 130 -10.31 28.02 3.34
C ILE A 130 -11.69 27.54 2.86
N LEU A 131 -12.21 28.19 1.81
CA LEU A 131 -13.51 27.88 1.19
C LEU A 131 -14.71 28.02 2.15
N GLY A 132 -14.55 28.61 3.33
CA GLY A 132 -15.62 28.76 4.30
C GLY A 132 -16.06 27.45 4.96
N LEU A 133 -15.17 26.44 4.99
CA LEU A 133 -15.47 25.14 5.61
C LEU A 133 -15.74 25.29 7.11
N ASP A 134 -16.87 24.74 7.59
CA ASP A 134 -17.27 24.81 8.99
C ASP A 134 -16.58 23.72 9.83
N PRO A 135 -15.72 24.13 10.80
CA PRO A 135 -15.06 23.17 11.70
C PRO A 135 -16.06 22.41 12.59
N ALA A 136 -17.17 23.03 13.01
CA ALA A 136 -18.17 22.40 13.86
C ALA A 136 -18.90 21.23 13.14
N GLN A 137 -19.03 21.32 11.82
CA GLN A 137 -19.59 20.28 10.96
C GLN A 137 -18.52 19.33 10.40
N LEU A 138 -17.27 19.42 10.86
CA LEU A 138 -16.12 18.65 10.36
C LEU A 138 -16.01 18.69 8.82
N GLU A 139 -16.38 19.83 8.21
CA GLU A 139 -16.39 19.94 6.75
C GLU A 139 -14.97 19.85 6.16
N GLY A 140 -13.95 20.31 6.87
CA GLY A 140 -12.57 20.14 6.49
C GLY A 140 -12.16 18.65 6.36
N ASN A 141 -12.64 17.81 7.28
CA ASN A 141 -12.41 16.36 7.22
C ASN A 141 -13.18 15.72 6.05
N ARG A 142 -14.45 16.13 5.83
CA ARG A 142 -15.28 15.67 4.72
C ARG A 142 -14.72 16.09 3.35
N ALA A 143 -14.09 17.26 3.29
CA ALA A 143 -13.44 17.76 2.09
C ALA A 143 -12.27 16.87 1.60
N SER A 144 -11.78 15.94 2.43
CA SER A 144 -10.80 14.94 2.01
C SER A 144 -11.29 14.11 0.81
N GLY A 145 -12.57 13.81 0.71
CA GLY A 145 -13.17 13.10 -0.43
C GLY A 145 -13.04 13.87 -1.74
N PRO A 146 -13.65 15.06 -1.88
CA PRO A 146 -13.51 15.93 -3.05
C PRO A 146 -12.06 16.29 -3.36
N LEU A 147 -11.23 16.57 -2.35
CA LEU A 147 -9.82 16.88 -2.55
C LEU A 147 -9.08 15.70 -3.20
N THR A 148 -9.29 14.47 -2.69
CA THR A 148 -8.71 13.26 -3.26
C THR A 148 -9.19 13.04 -4.70
N ALA A 149 -10.47 13.29 -5.00
CA ALA A 149 -11.01 13.19 -6.34
C ALA A 149 -10.30 14.15 -7.32
N ILE A 150 -10.20 15.43 -6.95
CA ILE A 150 -9.54 16.46 -7.77
C ILE A 150 -8.05 16.14 -7.93
N TRP A 151 -7.37 15.77 -6.82
CA TRP A 151 -5.96 15.39 -6.81
C TRP A 151 -5.70 14.23 -7.77
N TYR A 152 -6.51 13.18 -7.67
CA TYR A 152 -6.41 12.03 -8.56
C TYR A 152 -6.62 12.40 -10.03
N ILE A 153 -7.67 13.18 -10.35
CA ILE A 153 -7.94 13.63 -11.73
C ILE A 153 -6.74 14.39 -12.31
N VAL A 154 -6.21 15.36 -11.56
CA VAL A 154 -5.08 16.18 -12.01
C VAL A 154 -3.86 15.30 -12.33
N PHE A 155 -3.51 14.37 -11.45
CA PHE A 155 -2.31 13.55 -11.60
C PHE A 155 -2.48 12.32 -12.49
N VAL A 156 -3.72 11.91 -12.83
CA VAL A 156 -3.94 10.84 -13.80
C VAL A 156 -3.98 11.35 -15.25
N ILE A 157 -4.30 12.62 -15.48
CA ILE A 157 -4.34 13.22 -16.83
C ILE A 157 -3.05 12.99 -17.63
N PRO A 158 -1.83 13.21 -17.10
CA PRO A 158 -0.59 12.97 -17.84
C PRO A 158 -0.46 11.54 -18.37
N LEU A 159 -0.97 10.53 -17.65
CA LEU A 159 -0.99 9.15 -18.12
C LEU A 159 -1.80 9.03 -19.42
N PHE A 160 -2.98 9.65 -19.49
CA PHE A 160 -3.81 9.59 -20.69
C PHE A 160 -3.21 10.37 -21.86
N LEU A 161 -2.55 11.50 -21.60
CA LEU A 161 -2.02 12.38 -22.63
C LEU A 161 -0.67 11.89 -23.20
N PHE A 162 0.24 11.43 -22.33
CA PHE A 162 1.64 11.26 -22.70
C PHE A 162 2.12 9.81 -22.68
N THR A 163 1.38 8.87 -22.08
CA THR A 163 1.82 7.48 -21.98
C THR A 163 1.34 6.70 -23.21
N PRO A 164 2.16 5.89 -23.88
CA PRO A 164 1.69 5.00 -24.95
C PRO A 164 0.81 3.88 -24.38
N ASP A 165 -0.07 3.33 -25.21
CA ASP A 165 -0.91 2.18 -24.88
C ASP A 165 -0.70 1.05 -25.90
N ALA A 166 -1.06 -0.17 -25.53
CA ALA A 166 -0.96 -1.31 -26.42
C ALA A 166 -2.00 -1.23 -27.55
N ASN A 167 -1.65 -1.80 -28.71
CA ASN A 167 -2.58 -1.92 -29.82
C ASN A 167 -3.73 -2.89 -29.48
N ARG A 168 -4.92 -2.61 -30.03
CA ARG A 168 -6.07 -3.48 -29.85
C ARG A 168 -5.82 -4.84 -30.49
N ARG A 169 -5.98 -5.91 -29.71
CA ARG A 169 -5.78 -7.30 -30.14
C ARG A 169 -7.11 -7.96 -30.51
N GLU A 170 -8.11 -7.89 -29.64
CA GLU A 170 -9.38 -8.57 -29.84
C GLU A 170 -10.57 -7.70 -29.37
N ARG A 171 -11.78 -8.04 -29.84
CA ARG A 171 -13.02 -7.43 -29.32
C ARG A 171 -13.33 -7.97 -27.92
N VAL A 172 -13.93 -7.14 -27.06
CA VAL A 172 -14.20 -7.48 -25.66
C VAL A 172 -14.98 -8.81 -25.51
N SER A 173 -15.94 -9.10 -26.38
CA SER A 173 -16.75 -10.33 -26.31
C SER A 173 -15.93 -11.62 -26.51
N GLY A 174 -14.93 -11.60 -27.39
CA GLY A 174 -14.00 -12.72 -27.56
C GLY A 174 -12.96 -12.79 -26.45
N ALA A 175 -12.46 -11.61 -26.04
CA ALA A 175 -11.45 -11.47 -25.00
C ALA A 175 -11.90 -12.03 -23.64
N VAL A 176 -13.18 -11.90 -23.26
CA VAL A 176 -13.70 -12.48 -22.01
C VAL A 176 -13.52 -13.99 -21.98
N ARG A 177 -13.94 -14.70 -23.04
CA ARG A 177 -13.84 -16.16 -23.10
C ARG A 177 -12.38 -16.60 -23.13
N ARG A 178 -11.56 -15.91 -23.90
CA ARG A 178 -10.13 -16.20 -24.01
C ARG A 178 -9.39 -15.92 -22.70
N GLY A 179 -9.57 -14.75 -22.11
CA GLY A 179 -8.93 -14.39 -20.84
C GLY A 179 -9.31 -15.33 -19.70
N LEU A 180 -10.58 -15.76 -19.61
CA LEU A 180 -11.00 -16.75 -18.63
C LEU A 180 -10.37 -18.13 -18.88
N ALA A 181 -10.22 -18.54 -20.15
CA ALA A 181 -9.56 -19.81 -20.49
C ALA A 181 -8.07 -19.77 -20.11
N GLU A 182 -7.36 -18.69 -20.45
CA GLU A 182 -5.96 -18.47 -20.11
C GLU A 182 -5.76 -18.43 -18.60
N LEU A 183 -6.58 -17.67 -17.86
CA LEU A 183 -6.53 -17.63 -16.39
C LEU A 183 -6.75 -19.01 -15.76
N ARG A 184 -7.73 -19.78 -16.26
CA ARG A 184 -7.98 -21.15 -15.78
C ARG A 184 -6.77 -22.05 -16.01
N GLU A 185 -6.12 -21.93 -17.17
CA GLU A 185 -4.90 -22.67 -17.47
C GLU A 185 -3.76 -22.26 -16.55
N THR A 186 -3.58 -20.96 -16.30
CA THR A 186 -2.59 -20.43 -15.35
C THR A 186 -2.80 -21.01 -13.96
N ILE A 187 -4.01 -20.91 -13.43
CA ILE A 187 -4.33 -21.44 -12.08
C ILE A 187 -4.07 -22.94 -12.02
N ARG A 188 -4.42 -23.69 -13.07
CA ARG A 188 -4.17 -25.14 -13.14
C ARG A 188 -2.68 -25.48 -13.17
N ASN A 189 -1.88 -24.66 -13.81
CA ASN A 189 -0.46 -24.91 -14.01
C ASN A 189 0.47 -24.09 -13.10
N ILE A 190 -0.07 -23.19 -12.25
CA ILE A 190 0.71 -22.26 -11.44
C ILE A 190 1.73 -22.96 -10.53
N SER A 191 1.40 -24.15 -10.03
CA SER A 191 2.30 -24.98 -9.22
C SER A 191 3.52 -25.49 -10.01
N LYS A 192 3.43 -25.55 -11.36
CA LYS A 192 4.53 -25.91 -12.25
C LYS A 192 5.47 -24.71 -12.51
N GLU A 193 4.93 -23.50 -12.47
CA GLU A 193 5.69 -22.24 -12.56
C GLU A 193 6.26 -21.87 -11.18
N ARG A 194 7.16 -22.71 -10.67
CA ARG A 194 7.67 -22.65 -9.28
C ARG A 194 8.11 -21.25 -8.86
N SER A 195 8.73 -20.49 -9.77
CA SER A 195 9.25 -19.15 -9.46
C SER A 195 8.11 -18.14 -9.23
N LEU A 196 7.14 -18.06 -10.13
CA LEU A 196 5.97 -17.18 -9.99
C LEU A 196 5.13 -17.58 -8.76
N PHE A 197 4.85 -18.88 -8.60
CA PHE A 197 4.08 -19.38 -7.46
C PHE A 197 4.72 -19.02 -6.12
N SER A 198 6.04 -19.27 -6.00
CA SER A 198 6.80 -18.95 -4.80
C SER A 198 6.86 -17.44 -4.53
N PHE A 199 7.00 -16.62 -5.57
CA PHE A 199 6.93 -15.17 -5.44
C PHE A 199 5.57 -14.71 -4.95
N LEU A 200 4.47 -15.20 -5.52
CA LEU A 200 3.12 -14.83 -5.09
C LEU A 200 2.86 -15.22 -3.63
N LEU A 201 3.25 -16.43 -3.21
CA LEU A 201 3.14 -16.85 -1.81
C LEU A 201 4.02 -15.99 -0.88
N SER A 202 5.26 -15.74 -1.27
CA SER A 202 6.15 -14.87 -0.51
C SER A 202 5.57 -13.47 -0.35
N SER A 203 5.12 -12.88 -1.47
CA SER A 203 4.53 -11.54 -1.48
C SER A 203 3.26 -11.45 -0.64
N MET A 204 2.46 -12.51 -0.63
CA MET A 204 1.27 -12.63 0.21
C MET A 204 1.63 -12.48 1.69
N VAL A 205 2.66 -13.19 2.13
CA VAL A 205 3.07 -13.25 3.54
C VAL A 205 3.79 -11.97 3.98
N TYR A 206 4.79 -11.49 3.23
CA TYR A 206 5.53 -10.30 3.66
C TYR A 206 4.71 -9.00 3.53
N ARG A 207 3.75 -8.92 2.60
CA ARG A 207 2.85 -7.77 2.49
C ARG A 207 1.84 -7.74 3.64
N ASP A 208 1.37 -8.88 4.09
CA ASP A 208 0.52 -8.97 5.27
C ASP A 208 1.29 -8.56 6.52
N ALA A 209 2.53 -9.05 6.68
CA ALA A 209 3.42 -8.61 7.76
C ALA A 209 3.65 -7.09 7.73
N LEU A 210 3.91 -6.50 6.56
CA LEU A 210 4.11 -5.06 6.40
C LEU A 210 2.85 -4.25 6.77
N ASN A 211 1.67 -4.70 6.32
CA ASN A 211 0.40 -4.08 6.68
C ASN A 211 0.14 -4.16 8.19
N GLY A 212 0.46 -5.31 8.80
CA GLY A 212 0.43 -5.50 10.25
C GLY A 212 1.35 -4.49 10.96
N LEU A 213 2.58 -4.36 10.49
CA LEU A 213 3.57 -3.44 11.06
C LEU A 213 3.13 -1.98 10.99
N TYR A 214 2.57 -1.54 9.85
CA TYR A 214 2.01 -0.18 9.70
C TYR A 214 0.82 0.06 10.64
N THR A 215 -0.06 -0.93 10.79
CA THR A 215 -1.28 -0.79 11.62
C THR A 215 -0.94 -0.83 13.11
N PHE A 216 -0.15 -1.82 13.53
CA PHE A 216 0.10 -2.08 14.96
C PHE A 216 1.29 -1.30 15.51
N GLY A 217 2.19 -0.76 14.68
CA GLY A 217 3.28 0.10 15.13
C GLY A 217 2.79 1.33 15.89
N GLY A 218 1.75 2.00 15.39
CA GLY A 218 1.11 3.12 16.07
C GLY A 218 0.39 2.72 17.35
N ILE A 219 -0.32 1.58 17.34
CA ILE A 219 -1.02 1.04 18.53
C ILE A 219 0.00 0.71 19.63
N TYR A 220 1.12 0.11 19.27
CA TYR A 220 2.21 -0.19 20.19
C TYR A 220 2.82 1.08 20.81
N ALA A 221 3.06 2.12 19.98
CA ALA A 221 3.61 3.38 20.46
C ALA A 221 2.71 4.04 21.51
N VAL A 222 1.40 4.02 21.33
CA VAL A 222 0.42 4.54 22.31
C VAL A 222 0.34 3.62 23.53
N GLY A 223 0.18 2.31 23.31
CA GLY A 223 -0.09 1.35 24.39
C GLY A 223 1.10 1.03 25.27
N VAL A 224 2.33 1.02 24.73
CA VAL A 224 3.55 0.61 25.43
C VAL A 224 4.44 1.80 25.78
N LEU A 225 4.58 2.78 24.87
CA LEU A 225 5.42 3.96 25.10
C LEU A 225 4.63 5.18 25.61
N GLY A 226 3.30 5.11 25.66
CA GLY A 226 2.44 6.20 26.11
C GLY A 226 2.45 7.42 25.18
N TRP A 227 2.71 7.23 23.89
CA TRP A 227 2.83 8.32 22.93
C TRP A 227 1.57 9.12 22.74
N THR A 228 1.74 10.43 22.61
CA THR A 228 0.69 11.38 22.25
C THR A 228 0.40 11.35 20.76
N THR A 229 -0.76 11.91 20.37
CA THR A 229 -1.13 12.08 18.94
C THR A 229 -0.09 12.87 18.15
N ILE A 230 0.59 13.84 18.79
CA ILE A 230 1.64 14.65 18.14
C ILE A 230 2.85 13.77 17.80
N GLN A 231 3.31 12.93 18.74
CA GLN A 231 4.42 12.01 18.52
C GLN A 231 4.10 11.00 17.40
N LEU A 232 2.87 10.49 17.35
CA LEU A 232 2.40 9.65 16.24
C LEU A 232 2.40 10.39 14.91
N GLY A 233 2.01 11.66 14.90
CA GLY A 233 2.08 12.50 13.70
C GLY A 233 3.50 12.66 13.18
N VAL A 234 4.45 12.97 14.08
CA VAL A 234 5.88 13.08 13.75
C VAL A 234 6.42 11.74 13.21
N PHE A 235 6.06 10.62 13.84
CA PHE A 235 6.41 9.29 13.37
C PHE A 235 5.90 9.00 11.95
N GLY A 236 4.64 9.34 11.66
CA GLY A 236 4.05 9.16 10.33
C GLY A 236 4.74 10.02 9.25
N ILE A 237 5.07 11.27 9.58
CA ILE A 237 5.79 12.18 8.66
C ILE A 237 7.21 11.63 8.41
N LEU A 238 7.92 11.25 9.47
CA LEU A 238 9.27 10.67 9.37
C LEU A 238 9.27 9.40 8.52
N ALA A 239 8.33 8.47 8.77
CA ALA A 239 8.18 7.26 7.98
C ALA A 239 7.85 7.56 6.50
N SER A 240 7.06 8.60 6.22
CA SER A 240 6.74 9.00 4.84
C SER A 240 7.95 9.57 4.11
N ILE A 241 8.73 10.44 4.77
CA ILE A 241 9.97 11.03 4.20
C ILE A 241 11.00 9.93 3.93
N THR A 242 11.23 9.07 4.90
CA THR A 242 12.17 7.95 4.72
C THR A 242 11.66 6.94 3.70
N GLY A 243 10.34 6.77 3.57
CA GLY A 243 9.70 5.99 2.52
C GLY A 243 10.00 6.52 1.12
N ILE A 244 9.94 7.84 0.91
CA ILE A 244 10.36 8.47 -0.37
C ILE A 244 11.81 8.10 -0.70
N ILE A 245 12.70 8.31 0.27
CA ILE A 245 14.15 8.03 0.11
C ILE A 245 14.36 6.54 -0.16
N GLY A 246 13.73 5.66 0.61
CA GLY A 246 13.85 4.21 0.47
C GLY A 246 13.36 3.70 -0.89
N CYS A 247 12.27 4.25 -1.42
CA CYS A 247 11.78 3.93 -2.76
C CYS A 247 12.80 4.29 -3.86
N ILE A 248 13.40 5.50 -3.77
CA ILE A 248 14.39 5.95 -4.76
C ILE A 248 15.65 5.09 -4.70
N ILE A 249 16.16 4.84 -3.48
CA ILE A 249 17.37 4.01 -3.27
C ILE A 249 17.12 2.57 -3.75
N SER A 250 15.98 1.98 -3.37
CA SER A 250 15.63 0.61 -3.78
C SER A 250 15.46 0.52 -5.30
N GLY A 251 14.80 1.48 -5.94
CA GLY A 251 14.66 1.49 -7.39
C GLY A 251 15.99 1.64 -8.15
N TRP A 252 16.92 2.42 -7.61
CA TRP A 252 18.27 2.52 -8.14
C TRP A 252 19.08 1.24 -7.93
N ALA A 253 18.95 0.61 -6.76
CA ALA A 253 19.61 -0.64 -6.41
C ALA A 253 19.07 -1.81 -7.24
N ASP A 254 17.76 -1.87 -7.51
CA ASP A 254 17.11 -2.88 -8.36
C ASP A 254 17.82 -2.99 -9.72
N ASN A 255 18.14 -1.84 -10.33
CA ASN A 255 18.80 -1.78 -11.65
C ASN A 255 20.30 -2.20 -11.60
N ARG A 256 20.89 -2.33 -10.41
CA ARG A 256 22.33 -2.62 -10.25
C ARG A 256 22.62 -4.00 -9.67
N ILE A 257 21.89 -4.40 -8.64
CA ILE A 257 22.14 -5.65 -7.90
C ILE A 257 20.98 -6.64 -8.02
N GLY A 258 19.97 -6.31 -8.83
CA GLY A 258 18.81 -7.15 -9.12
C GLY A 258 17.69 -7.03 -8.09
N THR A 259 16.45 -7.11 -8.59
CA THR A 259 15.19 -6.89 -7.85
C THR A 259 15.03 -7.84 -6.67
N LYS A 260 15.35 -9.13 -6.84
CA LYS A 260 15.27 -10.12 -5.74
C LYS A 260 16.16 -9.75 -4.57
N THR A 261 17.40 -9.36 -4.84
CA THR A 261 18.38 -8.97 -3.80
C THR A 261 17.85 -7.78 -3.00
N VAL A 262 17.32 -6.77 -3.67
CA VAL A 262 16.77 -5.58 -3.00
C VAL A 262 15.52 -5.92 -2.17
N VAL A 263 14.63 -6.77 -2.67
CA VAL A 263 13.49 -7.27 -1.90
C VAL A 263 13.94 -7.99 -0.62
N VAL A 264 14.95 -8.87 -0.71
CA VAL A 264 15.51 -9.57 0.47
C VAL A 264 16.13 -8.58 1.45
N ILE A 265 16.91 -7.61 0.98
CA ILE A 265 17.50 -6.57 1.85
C ILE A 265 16.40 -5.80 2.59
N ASN A 266 15.35 -5.35 1.88
CA ASN A 266 14.24 -4.63 2.51
C ASN A 266 13.50 -5.50 3.56
N ILE A 267 13.30 -6.79 3.30
CA ILE A 267 12.71 -7.70 4.30
C ILE A 267 13.62 -7.84 5.53
N LEU A 268 14.93 -7.97 5.35
CA LEU A 268 15.89 -8.03 6.46
C LEU A 268 15.88 -6.74 7.29
N LEU A 269 15.78 -5.58 6.66
CA LEU A 269 15.64 -4.30 7.35
C LEU A 269 14.32 -4.22 8.13
N LEU A 270 13.22 -4.75 7.60
CA LEU A 270 11.93 -4.83 8.30
C LEU A 270 11.95 -5.82 9.47
N ILE A 271 12.67 -6.93 9.33
CA ILE A 271 12.93 -7.87 10.45
C ILE A 271 13.71 -7.14 11.55
N ALA A 272 14.77 -6.41 11.20
CA ALA A 272 15.56 -5.62 12.15
C ALA A 272 14.72 -4.53 12.84
N ALA A 273 13.89 -3.80 12.10
CA ALA A 273 12.97 -2.80 12.64
C ALA A 273 11.95 -3.43 13.60
N SER A 274 11.38 -4.58 13.24
CA SER A 274 10.46 -5.32 14.10
C SER A 274 11.13 -5.81 15.38
N ALA A 275 12.37 -6.29 15.29
CA ALA A 275 13.16 -6.70 16.45
C ALA A 275 13.49 -5.50 17.36
N LEU A 276 13.79 -4.33 16.80
CA LEU A 276 13.97 -3.09 17.56
C LEU A 276 12.71 -2.72 18.36
N ILE A 277 11.54 -2.78 17.72
CA ILE A 277 10.26 -2.50 18.38
C ILE A 277 10.03 -3.48 19.53
N ILE A 278 10.15 -4.78 19.27
CA ILE A 278 9.93 -5.84 20.28
C ILE A 278 10.92 -5.70 21.44
N SER A 279 12.14 -5.26 21.19
CA SER A 279 13.16 -5.10 22.22
C SER A 279 13.07 -3.80 23.04
N THR A 280 12.13 -2.90 22.69
CA THR A 280 11.98 -1.57 23.28
C THR A 280 10.65 -1.45 24.01
N SER A 281 10.66 -0.92 25.25
CA SER A 281 9.50 -0.51 26.04
C SER A 281 9.77 0.84 26.68
N ASP A 282 8.85 1.35 27.47
CA ASP A 282 8.99 2.60 28.26
C ASP A 282 10.22 2.64 29.17
N THR A 283 10.65 1.47 29.65
CA THR A 283 11.76 1.31 30.60
C THR A 283 12.92 0.49 30.05
N GLN A 284 12.85 0.03 28.82
CA GLN A 284 13.88 -0.85 28.22
C GLN A 284 14.19 -0.46 26.78
N VAL A 285 15.45 -0.52 26.42
CA VAL A 285 15.94 -0.43 25.03
C VAL A 285 16.87 -1.62 24.79
N LEU A 286 16.60 -2.39 23.70
CA LEU A 286 17.33 -3.63 23.39
C LEU A 286 17.37 -4.62 24.58
N PHE A 287 16.23 -4.74 25.27
CA PHE A 287 16.06 -5.53 26.51
C PHE A 287 16.89 -5.06 27.71
N MET A 288 17.66 -3.99 27.59
CA MET A 288 18.41 -3.39 28.69
C MET A 288 17.60 -2.28 29.36
N THR A 289 17.56 -2.26 30.67
CA THR A 289 16.89 -1.21 31.45
C THR A 289 17.54 0.15 31.22
N VAL A 290 16.75 1.16 31.01
CA VAL A 290 17.17 2.55 30.85
C VAL A 290 16.56 3.41 31.96
N ALA A 291 17.19 4.56 32.25
CA ALA A 291 16.67 5.49 33.24
C ALA A 291 15.27 5.96 32.85
N ALA A 292 14.35 6.02 33.79
CA ALA A 292 13.01 6.53 33.57
C ALA A 292 13.07 7.97 33.06
N GLY A 293 12.31 8.24 31.96
CA GLY A 293 12.29 9.56 31.34
C GLY A 293 13.52 9.91 30.48
N SER A 294 14.41 8.93 30.19
CA SER A 294 15.63 9.17 29.40
C SER A 294 15.38 9.58 27.94
N GLY A 295 14.16 9.43 27.41
CA GLY A 295 13.85 9.65 25.98
C GLY A 295 14.49 8.64 25.02
N ALA A 296 15.34 7.74 25.51
CA ALA A 296 16.00 6.73 24.67
C ALA A 296 15.02 5.78 23.98
N PRO A 297 13.93 5.28 24.63
CA PRO A 297 12.92 4.47 23.97
C PRO A 297 12.26 5.18 22.78
N ASP A 298 11.95 6.47 22.93
CA ASP A 298 11.33 7.27 21.87
C ASP A 298 12.26 7.41 20.66
N ILE A 299 13.53 7.70 20.89
CA ILE A 299 14.53 7.83 19.81
C ILE A 299 14.66 6.51 19.05
N VAL A 300 14.78 5.39 19.76
CA VAL A 300 14.90 4.07 19.11
C VAL A 300 13.63 3.74 18.33
N PHE A 301 12.46 4.09 18.85
CA PHE A 301 11.21 3.85 18.15
C PHE A 301 11.05 4.74 16.91
N TYR A 302 11.49 6.01 16.95
CA TYR A 302 11.58 6.86 15.76
C TYR A 302 12.55 6.31 14.72
N CYS A 303 13.71 5.78 15.13
CA CYS A 303 14.64 5.11 14.23
C CYS A 303 14.02 3.86 13.60
N ALA A 304 13.29 3.05 14.37
CA ALA A 304 12.54 1.91 13.84
C ALA A 304 11.48 2.36 12.81
N GLY A 305 10.75 3.44 13.11
CA GLY A 305 9.78 4.03 12.19
C GLY A 305 10.39 4.54 10.88
N ALA A 306 11.55 5.20 10.97
CA ALA A 306 12.30 5.62 9.80
C ALA A 306 12.73 4.42 8.94
N LEU A 307 13.18 3.35 9.59
CA LEU A 307 13.58 2.11 8.92
C LEU A 307 12.38 1.39 8.28
N ILE A 308 11.23 1.36 8.96
CA ILE A 308 9.98 0.81 8.43
C ILE A 308 9.52 1.61 7.20
N GLY A 309 9.57 2.92 7.27
CA GLY A 309 9.24 3.78 6.13
C GLY A 309 10.12 3.48 4.93
N ALA A 310 11.43 3.54 5.10
CA ALA A 310 12.40 3.31 4.03
C ALA A 310 12.30 1.91 3.44
N ALA A 311 12.37 0.87 4.27
CA ALA A 311 12.35 -0.51 3.82
C ALA A 311 10.96 -0.95 3.31
N GLY A 312 9.88 -0.48 3.94
CA GLY A 312 8.52 -0.78 3.51
C GLY A 312 8.19 -0.15 2.15
N GLY A 313 8.59 1.10 1.93
CA GLY A 313 8.49 1.76 0.63
C GLY A 313 9.31 1.04 -0.43
N GLY A 314 10.57 0.74 -0.11
CA GLY A 314 11.48 0.01 -0.98
C GLY A 314 10.96 -1.38 -1.35
N LEU A 315 10.46 -2.14 -0.38
CA LEU A 315 9.87 -3.46 -0.59
C LEU A 315 8.71 -3.42 -1.59
N GLN A 316 7.78 -2.47 -1.40
CA GLN A 316 6.64 -2.30 -2.30
C GLN A 316 7.07 -1.88 -3.70
N ALA A 317 8.06 -0.98 -3.81
CA ALA A 317 8.60 -0.52 -5.08
C ALA A 317 9.27 -1.65 -5.87
N SER A 318 10.14 -2.44 -5.22
CA SER A 318 10.92 -3.52 -5.84
C SER A 318 10.11 -4.80 -6.11
N SER A 319 9.01 -5.01 -5.40
CA SER A 319 8.13 -6.16 -5.63
C SER A 319 7.47 -6.16 -7.00
N ARG A 320 7.21 -4.99 -7.59
CA ARG A 320 6.60 -4.88 -8.92
C ARG A 320 7.55 -5.30 -10.05
N PRO A 321 8.80 -4.77 -10.14
CA PRO A 321 9.77 -5.26 -11.10
C PRO A 321 10.08 -6.75 -10.91
N LEU A 322 10.15 -7.25 -9.67
CA LEU A 322 10.36 -8.68 -9.42
C LEU A 322 9.20 -9.54 -9.96
N LEU A 323 7.95 -9.07 -9.88
CA LEU A 323 6.81 -9.74 -10.53
C LEU A 323 6.97 -9.75 -12.06
N VAL A 324 7.39 -8.63 -12.65
CA VAL A 324 7.63 -8.53 -14.10
C VAL A 324 8.69 -9.54 -14.55
N ASP A 325 9.69 -9.80 -13.73
CA ASP A 325 10.71 -10.83 -14.00
C ASP A 325 10.15 -12.25 -14.03
N GLN A 326 9.01 -12.51 -13.38
CA GLN A 326 8.38 -13.84 -13.33
C GLN A 326 7.42 -14.11 -14.48
N THR A 327 7.06 -13.09 -15.28
CA THR A 327 5.95 -13.18 -16.22
C THR A 327 6.35 -12.67 -17.60
N GLU A 328 5.66 -13.15 -18.63
CA GLU A 328 5.79 -12.65 -20.00
C GLU A 328 5.03 -11.33 -20.19
N PRO A 329 5.50 -10.42 -21.07
CA PRO A 329 4.86 -9.13 -21.31
C PRO A 329 3.38 -9.20 -21.71
N GLU A 330 2.99 -10.29 -22.35
CA GLU A 330 1.62 -10.54 -22.85
C GLU A 330 0.62 -10.81 -21.73
N ARG A 331 1.09 -11.25 -20.55
CA ARG A 331 0.29 -11.71 -19.40
C ARG A 331 0.42 -10.80 -18.17
N MET A 332 0.82 -9.55 -18.36
CA MET A 332 1.07 -8.62 -17.26
C MET A 332 -0.20 -8.23 -16.48
N GLY A 333 -1.34 -8.07 -17.14
CA GLY A 333 -2.60 -7.79 -16.48
C GLY A 333 -3.02 -8.93 -15.55
N GLU A 334 -2.93 -10.17 -16.04
CA GLU A 334 -3.18 -11.37 -15.24
C GLU A 334 -2.21 -11.46 -14.05
N ALA A 335 -0.91 -11.25 -14.28
CA ALA A 335 0.11 -11.32 -13.23
C ALA A 335 -0.13 -10.28 -12.13
N PHE A 336 -0.37 -9.02 -12.47
CA PHE A 336 -0.71 -7.99 -11.49
C PHE A 336 -2.07 -8.23 -10.83
N GLY A 337 -3.02 -8.86 -11.52
CA GLY A 337 -4.27 -9.34 -10.96
C GLY A 337 -4.05 -10.41 -9.89
N LEU A 338 -3.22 -11.43 -10.16
CA LEU A 338 -2.83 -12.46 -9.19
C LEU A 338 -2.04 -11.87 -8.00
N TYR A 339 -1.20 -10.88 -8.26
CA TYR A 339 -0.48 -10.14 -7.22
C TYR A 339 -1.40 -9.31 -6.32
N ALA A 340 -2.45 -8.71 -6.89
CA ALA A 340 -3.49 -8.02 -6.11
C ALA A 340 -4.31 -9.02 -5.27
N LEU A 341 -4.70 -10.17 -5.86
CA LEU A 341 -5.34 -11.27 -5.13
C LEU A 341 -4.48 -11.71 -3.94
N SER A 342 -3.19 -12.01 -4.16
CA SER A 342 -2.29 -12.46 -3.10
C SER A 342 -2.20 -11.47 -1.95
N GLY A 343 -2.14 -10.16 -2.24
CA GLY A 343 -2.05 -9.13 -1.21
C GLY A 343 -3.34 -8.88 -0.41
N ARG A 344 -4.49 -9.40 -0.87
CA ARG A 344 -5.77 -9.24 -0.18
C ARG A 344 -6.26 -10.53 0.49
N ALA A 345 -5.87 -11.69 -0.04
CA ALA A 345 -6.33 -12.98 0.43
C ALA A 345 -5.95 -13.27 1.89
N THR A 346 -4.83 -12.78 2.34
CA THR A 346 -4.27 -13.01 3.68
C THR A 346 -4.24 -11.78 4.58
N ALA A 347 -4.75 -10.64 4.14
CA ALA A 347 -4.68 -9.38 4.88
C ALA A 347 -5.29 -9.40 6.31
N PHE A 348 -5.83 -10.52 6.71
CA PHE A 348 -6.35 -10.76 8.06
C PHE A 348 -5.40 -11.56 8.97
N ILE A 349 -4.36 -12.23 8.42
CA ILE A 349 -3.50 -13.15 9.19
C ILE A 349 -2.67 -12.38 10.22
N ALA A 350 -2.03 -11.26 9.83
CA ALA A 350 -1.26 -10.46 10.75
C ALA A 350 -2.13 -9.88 11.89
N PRO A 351 -3.24 -9.17 11.64
CA PRO A 351 -4.12 -8.70 12.70
C PRO A 351 -4.66 -9.80 13.61
N TRP A 352 -5.06 -10.92 13.02
CA TRP A 352 -5.60 -12.05 13.76
C TRP A 352 -4.56 -12.71 14.66
N SER A 353 -3.37 -12.98 14.13
CA SER A 353 -2.27 -13.58 14.89
C SER A 353 -1.78 -12.67 16.01
N ILE A 354 -1.67 -11.35 15.75
CA ILE A 354 -1.34 -10.35 16.77
C ILE A 354 -2.37 -10.37 17.89
N GLY A 355 -3.66 -10.34 17.54
CA GLY A 355 -4.75 -10.37 18.51
C GLY A 355 -4.71 -11.62 19.41
N ILE A 356 -4.53 -12.81 18.83
CA ILE A 356 -4.42 -14.06 19.58
C ILE A 356 -3.21 -14.02 20.53
N VAL A 357 -2.03 -13.69 20.02
CA VAL A 357 -0.80 -13.72 20.81
C VAL A 357 -0.86 -12.66 21.92
N THR A 358 -1.38 -11.45 21.63
CA THR A 358 -1.59 -10.43 22.66
C THR A 358 -2.50 -10.91 23.75
N THR A 359 -3.62 -11.57 23.42
CA THR A 359 -4.58 -12.10 24.42
C THR A 359 -3.99 -13.27 25.22
N MET A 360 -3.24 -14.16 24.56
CA MET A 360 -2.66 -15.33 25.24
C MET A 360 -1.57 -14.97 26.25
N PHE A 361 -0.79 -13.93 25.97
CA PHE A 361 0.36 -13.53 26.80
C PHE A 361 0.10 -12.25 27.61
N ASP A 362 -1.09 -11.65 27.49
CA ASP A 362 -1.45 -10.36 28.09
C ASP A 362 -0.38 -9.29 27.89
N SER A 363 0.19 -9.26 26.67
CA SER A 363 1.33 -8.41 26.34
C SER A 363 1.31 -7.96 24.88
N GLN A 364 1.17 -6.66 24.66
CA GLN A 364 1.27 -6.08 23.31
C GLN A 364 2.67 -6.28 22.70
N ARG A 365 3.70 -6.30 23.54
CA ARG A 365 5.09 -6.53 23.13
C ARG A 365 5.29 -7.94 22.53
N ILE A 366 4.75 -8.97 23.20
CA ILE A 366 4.78 -10.33 22.66
C ILE A 366 3.79 -10.45 21.50
N GLY A 367 2.66 -9.76 21.57
CA GLY A 367 1.63 -9.74 20.55
C GLY A 367 2.10 -9.35 19.15
N ILE A 368 3.15 -8.54 19.03
CA ILE A 368 3.70 -8.11 17.73
C ILE A 368 4.67 -9.13 17.10
N THR A 369 5.12 -10.14 17.85
CA THR A 369 6.10 -11.14 17.37
C THR A 369 5.67 -11.94 16.13
N PRO A 370 4.38 -12.22 15.88
CA PRO A 370 3.95 -12.88 14.64
C PRO A 370 4.38 -12.15 13.36
N ILE A 371 4.51 -10.81 13.39
CA ILE A 371 4.98 -10.02 12.25
C ILE A 371 6.41 -10.45 11.85
N LEU A 372 7.28 -10.66 12.84
CA LEU A 372 8.65 -11.11 12.61
C LEU A 372 8.67 -12.50 11.97
N ALA A 373 7.84 -13.42 12.47
CA ALA A 373 7.70 -14.76 11.89
C ALA A 373 7.20 -14.71 10.44
N LEU A 374 6.22 -13.86 10.15
CA LEU A 374 5.69 -13.68 8.79
C LEU A 374 6.77 -13.12 7.83
N PHE A 375 7.58 -12.13 8.25
CA PHE A 375 8.69 -11.66 7.41
C PHE A 375 9.73 -12.76 7.15
N VAL A 376 10.08 -13.56 8.15
CA VAL A 376 11.01 -14.69 7.98
C VAL A 376 10.43 -15.73 7.02
N ILE A 377 9.16 -16.12 7.17
CA ILE A 377 8.49 -17.04 6.26
C ILE A 377 8.45 -16.47 4.85
N GLY A 378 8.07 -15.18 4.69
CA GLY A 378 8.08 -14.49 3.40
C GLY A 378 9.47 -14.52 2.74
N MET A 379 10.53 -14.28 3.50
CA MET A 379 11.90 -14.34 3.02
C MET A 379 12.30 -15.76 2.58
N LEU A 380 11.96 -16.79 3.35
CA LEU A 380 12.26 -18.19 3.00
C LEU A 380 11.54 -18.61 1.72
N LEU A 381 10.32 -18.16 1.52
CA LEU A 381 9.56 -18.40 0.29
C LEU A 381 10.15 -17.70 -0.95
N LEU A 382 11.06 -16.74 -0.80
CA LEU A 382 11.79 -16.13 -1.92
C LEU A 382 12.95 -16.99 -2.41
N ILE A 383 13.39 -18.01 -1.67
CA ILE A 383 14.57 -18.81 -2.05
C ILE A 383 14.46 -19.36 -3.48
N PRO A 384 13.35 -20.04 -3.88
CA PRO A 384 13.22 -20.61 -5.22
C PRO A 384 12.87 -19.58 -6.31
N VAL A 385 12.61 -18.32 -5.94
CA VAL A 385 12.29 -17.25 -6.90
C VAL A 385 13.53 -16.91 -7.72
N ARG A 386 13.41 -16.92 -9.03
CA ARG A 386 14.50 -16.55 -9.95
C ARG A 386 14.45 -15.05 -10.21
N SER A 387 15.57 -14.36 -10.07
CA SER A 387 15.77 -13.03 -10.62
C SER A 387 16.41 -13.19 -12.00
N ARG A 388 15.84 -12.55 -12.99
CA ARG A 388 16.53 -12.40 -14.27
C ARG A 388 17.50 -11.22 -14.07
N THR A 389 18.78 -11.55 -13.95
CA THR A 389 19.89 -10.58 -13.96
C THR A 389 20.05 -9.98 -15.34
#